data_82035cca63534223309465dc20d57ca5
#
_entry.id   82035cca63534223309465dc20d57ca5
#
_cell.length_a   1.000
_cell.length_b   1.000
_cell.length_c   1.000
_cell.angle_alpha   90.00
_cell.angle_beta   90.00
_cell.angle_gamma   90.00
#
_symmetry.space_group_name_H-M   'P 1'
#
loop_
_entity.id
_entity.type
_entity.pdbx_description
1 polymer ?
#
loop_
_entity_poly.entity_id
_entity_poly.type
_entity_poly.pdbx_seq_one_letter_code
_entity_poly.pdbx_strand_id
1 'polypeptide(L)'
;WRVIKNNEGSALDDKSYQSESYISLIRNFQRYSWLLMYLFGASPALSAHFLRGREHTLETLSDDTLYLPYATSLRMSDLGYQNNAQAGLMPPYNDLESYMRSLSRAVRLPYPAYEAIGTRRDGEWIQLNTNLLQIENEYYATIRPKRVINSGERPVEALCARGVQYIEVRCMDIDPFEPLGISLPTSRFLDAFLLFCALDDSPLTDEANNRERTENFARTVKEGRRPGLQLQRDGASIKLQDWGLELLERIQSAADLLDAQRADQQHAQALAAQKEKLLDSSLTPSARVLAELQTTDTVSYTHLTLPTTPYV
;
A
#
# COMPACT_ATOMS: atom_id res chain seq x y z
N TRP A 1 -3.94 22.23 2.13
CA TRP A 1 -2.59 22.78 2.11
C TRP A 1 -2.57 24.31 2.03
N ARG A 2 -3.46 24.99 1.27
CA ARG A 2 -3.45 26.47 1.13
C ARG A 2 -3.62 27.18 2.46
N VAL A 3 -4.53 26.72 3.31
CA VAL A 3 -4.75 27.30 4.64
C VAL A 3 -3.51 27.17 5.51
N ILE A 4 -2.91 25.97 5.50
CA ILE A 4 -1.71 25.70 6.30
C ILE A 4 -0.55 26.56 5.80
N LYS A 5 -0.30 26.59 4.48
CA LYS A 5 0.73 27.46 3.87
C LYS A 5 0.61 28.91 4.30
N ASN A 6 -0.60 29.46 4.27
CA ASN A 6 -0.84 30.84 4.64
C ASN A 6 -0.59 31.09 6.14
N ASN A 7 -0.98 30.13 6.99
CA ASN A 7 -0.78 30.23 8.43
C ASN A 7 0.69 30.13 8.82
N GLU A 8 1.46 29.30 8.11
CA GLU A 8 2.91 29.14 8.32
C GLU A 8 3.74 30.27 7.73
N GLY A 9 3.16 31.10 6.84
CA GLY A 9 3.89 32.15 6.14
C GLY A 9 4.98 31.63 5.21
N SER A 10 4.81 30.42 4.64
CA SER A 10 5.82 29.79 3.79
C SER A 10 6.09 30.59 2.52
N ALA A 11 7.38 30.80 2.21
CA ALA A 11 7.85 31.50 1.03
C ALA A 11 7.81 30.65 -0.27
N LEU A 12 7.52 29.34 -0.16
CA LEU A 12 7.43 28.47 -1.34
C LEU A 12 6.26 28.90 -2.24
N ASP A 13 6.42 28.75 -3.56
CA ASP A 13 5.28 28.90 -4.48
C ASP A 13 4.23 27.79 -4.24
N ASP A 14 3.03 27.96 -4.78
CA ASP A 14 1.90 27.06 -4.52
C ASP A 14 2.18 25.64 -5.04
N LYS A 15 2.85 25.48 -6.17
CA LYS A 15 3.20 24.17 -6.75
C LYS A 15 4.19 23.43 -5.84
N SER A 16 5.23 24.11 -5.42
CA SER A 16 6.26 23.54 -4.56
C SER A 16 5.71 23.18 -3.20
N TYR A 17 4.98 24.08 -2.55
CA TYR A 17 4.37 23.80 -1.25
C TYR A 17 3.36 22.64 -1.31
N GLN A 18 2.50 22.59 -2.34
CA GLN A 18 1.57 21.49 -2.54
C GLN A 18 2.32 20.16 -2.74
N SER A 19 3.37 20.15 -3.54
CA SER A 19 4.15 18.94 -3.80
C SER A 19 4.84 18.43 -2.53
N GLU A 20 5.46 19.33 -1.76
CA GLU A 20 6.09 18.97 -0.48
C GLU A 20 5.06 18.45 0.54
N SER A 21 3.88 19.04 0.62
CA SER A 21 2.80 18.57 1.49
C SER A 21 2.38 17.14 1.14
N TYR A 22 2.25 16.82 -0.16
CA TYR A 22 1.92 15.45 -0.59
C TYR A 22 3.07 14.47 -0.36
N ILE A 23 4.32 14.87 -0.58
CA ILE A 23 5.49 14.03 -0.32
C ILE A 23 5.63 13.74 1.18
N SER A 24 5.38 14.73 2.03
CA SER A 24 5.32 14.59 3.48
C SER A 24 4.26 13.57 3.92
N LEU A 25 3.05 13.70 3.38
CA LEU A 25 1.96 12.73 3.57
C LEU A 25 2.40 11.31 3.14
N ILE A 26 3.03 11.16 1.97
CA ILE A 26 3.47 9.85 1.46
C ILE A 26 4.54 9.25 2.39
N ARG A 27 5.47 10.02 2.93
CA ARG A 27 6.46 9.54 3.90
C ARG A 27 5.79 8.96 5.15
N ASN A 28 4.83 9.68 5.72
CA ASN A 28 4.08 9.20 6.88
C ASN A 28 3.21 8.00 6.54
N PHE A 29 2.53 8.03 5.39
CA PHE A 29 1.79 6.88 4.90
C PHE A 29 2.66 5.61 4.84
N GLN A 30 3.84 5.70 4.27
CA GLN A 30 4.74 4.55 4.17
C GLN A 30 5.24 4.07 5.54
N ARG A 31 5.43 4.99 6.49
CA ARG A 31 5.83 4.66 7.87
C ARG A 31 4.74 3.86 8.59
N TYR A 32 3.47 4.13 8.28
CA TYR A 32 2.32 3.55 8.98
C TYR A 32 1.50 2.58 8.11
N SER A 33 1.89 2.30 6.86
CA SER A 33 1.12 1.45 5.93
C SER A 33 0.93 0.00 6.39
N TRP A 34 1.78 -0.51 7.28
CA TRP A 34 1.60 -1.79 7.94
C TRP A 34 0.25 -1.88 8.68
N LEU A 35 -0.23 -0.76 9.26
CA LEU A 35 -1.53 -0.70 9.93
C LEU A 35 -2.67 -0.99 8.95
N LEU A 36 -2.62 -0.43 7.73
CA LEU A 36 -3.61 -0.71 6.70
C LEU A 36 -3.62 -2.18 6.29
N MET A 37 -2.44 -2.81 6.21
CA MET A 37 -2.33 -4.25 5.91
C MET A 37 -2.93 -5.10 7.01
N TYR A 38 -2.73 -4.74 8.28
CA TYR A 38 -3.36 -5.44 9.39
C TYR A 38 -4.89 -5.31 9.36
N LEU A 39 -5.40 -4.09 9.21
CA LEU A 39 -6.83 -3.77 9.33
C LEU A 39 -7.66 -4.21 8.11
N PHE A 40 -7.08 -4.18 6.92
CA PHE A 40 -7.81 -4.30 5.65
C PHE A 40 -7.20 -5.32 4.67
N GLY A 41 -6.12 -6.01 5.03
CA GLY A 41 -5.65 -7.14 4.26
C GLY A 41 -6.72 -8.24 4.22
N ALA A 42 -7.02 -8.76 3.02
CA ALA A 42 -8.08 -9.73 2.76
C ALA A 42 -7.62 -10.87 1.83
N SER A 43 -6.30 -11.04 1.65
CA SER A 43 -5.74 -12.09 0.81
C SER A 43 -4.73 -12.97 1.56
N PRO A 44 -5.17 -13.72 2.61
CA PRO A 44 -4.30 -14.59 3.42
C PRO A 44 -3.98 -15.93 2.74
N ALA A 45 -4.66 -16.23 1.64
CA ALA A 45 -4.54 -17.45 0.85
C ALA A 45 -4.48 -17.13 -0.64
N LEU A 46 -4.02 -18.09 -1.44
CA LEU A 46 -3.97 -18.01 -2.89
C LEU A 46 -4.12 -19.40 -3.52
N SER A 47 -4.52 -19.44 -4.81
CA SER A 47 -4.55 -20.70 -5.55
C SER A 47 -3.13 -21.21 -5.83
N ALA A 48 -2.90 -22.50 -5.65
CA ALA A 48 -1.62 -23.16 -5.97
C ALA A 48 -1.20 -22.90 -7.44
N HIS A 49 -2.14 -22.79 -8.36
CA HIS A 49 -1.89 -22.48 -9.76
C HIS A 49 -1.26 -21.10 -9.99
N PHE A 50 -1.49 -20.15 -9.07
CA PHE A 50 -0.90 -18.82 -9.15
C PHE A 50 0.64 -18.86 -9.05
N LEU A 51 1.18 -19.78 -8.29
CA LEU A 51 2.63 -19.87 -8.06
C LEU A 51 3.40 -20.42 -9.26
N ARG A 52 2.75 -21.16 -10.17
CA ARG A 52 3.39 -21.72 -11.38
C ARG A 52 4.70 -22.46 -11.10
N GLY A 53 4.76 -23.19 -9.99
CA GLY A 53 5.95 -23.96 -9.60
C GLY A 53 7.06 -23.13 -8.91
N ARG A 54 6.80 -21.89 -8.52
CA ARG A 54 7.73 -21.13 -7.68
C ARG A 54 7.88 -21.78 -6.30
N GLU A 55 9.09 -21.77 -5.77
CA GLU A 55 9.36 -22.17 -4.37
C GLU A 55 8.59 -21.26 -3.40
N HIS A 56 8.03 -21.84 -2.36
CA HIS A 56 7.26 -21.14 -1.35
C HIS A 56 7.30 -21.83 0.01
N THR A 57 6.93 -21.08 1.06
CA THR A 57 6.81 -21.57 2.44
C THR A 57 5.35 -21.63 2.90
N LEU A 58 4.40 -21.58 1.98
CA LEU A 58 2.97 -21.62 2.29
C LEU A 58 2.55 -23.02 2.73
N GLU A 59 1.57 -23.07 3.62
CA GLU A 59 0.89 -24.29 4.04
C GLU A 59 -0.25 -24.63 3.07
N THR A 60 -0.61 -25.91 2.98
CA THR A 60 -1.75 -26.38 2.18
C THR A 60 -3.01 -26.32 3.02
N LEU A 61 -4.03 -25.61 2.54
CA LEU A 61 -5.35 -25.57 3.14
C LEU A 61 -6.29 -26.60 2.49
N SER A 62 -6.22 -26.72 1.17
CA SER A 62 -6.92 -27.73 0.36
C SER A 62 -6.09 -28.06 -0.89
N ASP A 63 -6.58 -28.96 -1.75
CA ASP A 63 -5.84 -29.40 -2.95
C ASP A 63 -5.35 -28.24 -3.82
N ASP A 64 -6.13 -27.17 -3.93
CA ASP A 64 -5.84 -26.01 -4.77
C ASP A 64 -5.51 -24.74 -4.00
N THR A 65 -5.53 -24.77 -2.66
CA THR A 65 -5.40 -23.57 -1.83
C THR A 65 -4.17 -23.62 -0.94
N LEU A 66 -3.33 -22.62 -1.08
CA LEU A 66 -2.18 -22.38 -0.22
C LEU A 66 -2.41 -21.12 0.63
N TYR A 67 -1.91 -21.11 1.87
CA TYR A 67 -2.15 -20.02 2.81
C TYR A 67 -1.00 -19.84 3.81
N LEU A 68 -1.05 -18.77 4.58
CA LEU A 68 -0.31 -18.64 5.84
C LEU A 68 -1.29 -18.37 6.98
N PRO A 69 -1.18 -19.05 8.12
CA PRO A 69 -2.16 -18.97 9.21
C PRO A 69 -2.41 -17.56 9.74
N TYR A 70 -1.39 -16.72 9.70
CA TYR A 70 -1.41 -15.36 10.24
C TYR A 70 -1.30 -14.26 9.18
N ALA A 71 -1.27 -14.61 7.89
CA ALA A 71 -1.16 -13.62 6.83
C ALA A 71 -2.37 -12.68 6.77
N THR A 72 -2.10 -11.43 6.45
CA THR A 72 -3.15 -10.46 6.15
C THR A 72 -3.32 -10.26 4.64
N SER A 73 -2.21 -10.16 3.88
CA SER A 73 -2.27 -9.94 2.43
C SER A 73 -1.09 -10.57 1.70
N LEU A 74 -1.25 -11.80 1.19
CA LEU A 74 -0.25 -12.43 0.33
C LEU A 74 -0.10 -11.70 -1.01
N ARG A 75 -1.14 -10.99 -1.46
CA ARG A 75 -1.07 -10.11 -2.63
C ARG A 75 0.02 -9.06 -2.50
N MET A 76 0.23 -8.54 -1.30
CA MET A 76 1.23 -7.53 -1.00
C MET A 76 2.59 -8.10 -0.56
N SER A 77 2.72 -9.44 -0.52
CA SER A 77 3.98 -10.12 -0.23
C SER A 77 4.86 -10.26 -1.50
N ASP A 78 6.04 -10.83 -1.33
CA ASP A 78 6.95 -11.23 -2.40
C ASP A 78 6.36 -12.27 -3.37
N LEU A 79 5.31 -12.97 -2.99
CA LEU A 79 4.56 -13.90 -3.84
C LEU A 79 3.57 -13.20 -4.77
N GLY A 80 3.14 -12.00 -4.43
CA GLY A 80 2.11 -11.24 -5.15
C GLY A 80 2.67 -10.36 -6.28
N TYR A 81 2.24 -9.12 -6.33
CA TYR A 81 2.57 -8.16 -7.39
C TYR A 81 3.97 -7.54 -7.29
N GLN A 82 4.92 -8.21 -6.63
CA GLN A 82 6.30 -7.74 -6.60
C GLN A 82 7.09 -8.36 -7.76
N ASN A 83 7.77 -7.49 -8.51
CA ASN A 83 8.75 -7.92 -9.48
C ASN A 83 10.13 -7.98 -8.79
N ASN A 84 10.79 -9.14 -8.82
CA ASN A 84 12.11 -9.33 -8.22
C ASN A 84 13.14 -8.32 -8.74
N ALA A 85 13.03 -7.90 -10.00
CA ALA A 85 13.86 -6.85 -10.57
C ALA A 85 13.73 -5.51 -9.81
N GLN A 86 12.55 -5.22 -9.27
CA GLN A 86 12.26 -3.98 -8.54
C GLN A 86 12.54 -4.05 -7.04
N ALA A 87 12.92 -5.23 -6.49
CA ALA A 87 13.15 -5.41 -5.05
C ALA A 87 14.21 -4.46 -4.46
N GLY A 88 15.20 -4.07 -5.27
CA GLY A 88 16.22 -3.08 -4.89
C GLY A 88 15.85 -1.61 -5.22
N LEU A 89 14.70 -1.37 -5.86
CA LEU A 89 14.28 -0.02 -6.23
C LEU A 89 13.43 0.57 -5.12
N MET A 90 14.04 1.41 -4.28
CA MET A 90 13.36 2.15 -3.22
C MET A 90 13.51 3.65 -3.46
N PRO A 91 12.65 4.26 -4.29
CA PRO A 91 12.69 5.69 -4.52
C PRO A 91 12.54 6.44 -3.19
N PRO A 92 13.42 7.40 -2.90
CA PRO A 92 13.29 8.22 -1.70
C PRO A 92 12.07 9.14 -1.84
N TYR A 93 11.33 9.29 -0.75
CA TYR A 93 10.21 10.23 -0.66
C TYR A 93 10.58 11.42 0.25
N ASN A 94 11.85 11.83 0.23
CA ASN A 94 12.31 12.99 0.98
C ASN A 94 11.92 14.29 0.28
N ASP A 95 11.91 14.28 -1.05
CA ASP A 95 11.40 15.33 -1.93
C ASP A 95 10.92 14.74 -3.26
N LEU A 96 10.14 15.53 -4.01
CA LEU A 96 9.60 15.09 -5.30
C LEU A 96 10.71 14.88 -6.35
N GLU A 97 11.75 15.68 -6.33
CA GLU A 97 12.85 15.59 -7.31
C GLU A 97 13.62 14.28 -7.15
N SER A 98 13.98 13.90 -5.93
CA SER A 98 14.66 12.63 -5.61
C SER A 98 13.84 11.43 -6.04
N TYR A 99 12.53 11.45 -5.78
CA TYR A 99 11.60 10.43 -6.24
C TYR A 99 11.62 10.29 -7.78
N MET A 100 11.43 11.39 -8.49
CA MET A 100 11.41 11.39 -9.97
C MET A 100 12.76 11.00 -10.57
N ARG A 101 13.87 11.46 -10.00
CA ARG A 101 15.23 11.10 -10.42
C ARG A 101 15.45 9.59 -10.29
N SER A 102 14.99 8.98 -9.20
CA SER A 102 15.09 7.54 -8.99
C SER A 102 14.33 6.75 -10.08
N LEU A 103 13.09 7.12 -10.37
CA LEU A 103 12.31 6.47 -11.43
C LEU A 103 12.91 6.70 -12.82
N SER A 104 13.31 7.93 -13.12
CA SER A 104 13.96 8.28 -14.40
C SER A 104 15.27 7.54 -14.62
N ARG A 105 15.99 7.21 -13.55
CA ARG A 105 17.18 6.35 -13.61
C ARG A 105 16.78 4.89 -13.89
N ALA A 106 15.77 4.38 -13.20
CA ALA A 106 15.33 2.98 -13.34
C ALA A 106 14.84 2.64 -14.75
N VAL A 107 14.16 3.57 -15.44
CA VAL A 107 13.72 3.37 -16.85
C VAL A 107 14.86 3.45 -17.87
N ARG A 108 16.07 3.79 -17.45
CA ARG A 108 17.27 3.88 -18.32
C ARG A 108 18.36 2.89 -17.91
N LEU A 109 18.20 2.19 -16.77
CA LEU A 109 19.18 1.25 -16.24
C LEU A 109 18.94 -0.12 -16.88
N PRO A 110 19.86 -0.64 -17.71
CA PRO A 110 19.76 -2.00 -18.26
C PRO A 110 19.67 -3.04 -17.12
N TYR A 111 18.84 -4.06 -17.34
CA TYR A 111 18.69 -5.17 -16.40
C TYR A 111 19.10 -6.50 -17.08
N PRO A 112 20.19 -7.14 -16.62
CA PRO A 112 20.79 -8.29 -17.34
C PRO A 112 19.84 -9.43 -17.63
N ALA A 113 18.89 -9.73 -16.71
CA ALA A 113 17.91 -10.78 -16.95
C ALA A 113 16.93 -10.44 -18.10
N TYR A 114 16.58 -9.15 -18.28
CA TYR A 114 15.74 -8.71 -19.39
C TYR A 114 16.54 -8.59 -20.69
N GLU A 115 17.82 -8.23 -20.63
CA GLU A 115 18.72 -8.25 -21.79
C GLU A 115 18.86 -9.67 -22.35
N ALA A 116 18.97 -10.69 -21.48
CA ALA A 116 19.03 -12.09 -21.88
C ALA A 116 17.75 -12.58 -22.59
N ILE A 117 16.59 -12.00 -22.28
CA ILE A 117 15.32 -12.30 -22.96
C ILE A 117 15.26 -11.60 -24.31
N GLY A 118 15.81 -10.37 -24.43
CA GLY A 118 15.74 -9.51 -25.61
C GLY A 118 14.38 -8.82 -25.75
N THR A 119 14.26 -7.95 -26.75
CA THR A 119 13.02 -7.18 -27.02
C THR A 119 12.11 -7.84 -28.03
N ARG A 120 12.63 -8.81 -28.80
CA ARG A 120 11.87 -9.51 -29.85
C ARG A 120 12.14 -11.01 -29.81
N ARG A 121 11.12 -11.78 -30.21
CA ARG A 121 11.21 -13.22 -30.43
C ARG A 121 10.42 -13.54 -31.69
N ASP A 122 11.03 -14.22 -32.65
CA ASP A 122 10.43 -14.60 -33.96
C ASP A 122 9.84 -13.40 -34.72
N GLY A 123 10.46 -12.22 -34.57
CA GLY A 123 9.99 -10.96 -35.19
C GLY A 123 8.97 -10.15 -34.37
N GLU A 124 8.34 -10.77 -33.39
CA GLU A 124 7.32 -10.14 -32.52
C GLU A 124 7.95 -9.42 -31.33
N TRP A 125 7.37 -8.29 -30.95
CA TRP A 125 7.75 -7.58 -29.74
C TRP A 125 7.27 -8.34 -28.51
N ILE A 126 8.18 -8.64 -27.57
CA ILE A 126 7.89 -9.33 -26.32
C ILE A 126 8.07 -8.44 -25.08
N GLN A 127 8.81 -7.35 -25.21
CA GLN A 127 8.93 -6.29 -24.20
C GLN A 127 9.36 -4.96 -24.83
N LEU A 128 9.05 -3.84 -24.20
CA LEU A 128 9.32 -2.49 -24.75
C LEU A 128 10.81 -2.17 -24.80
N ASN A 129 11.55 -2.56 -23.76
CA ASN A 129 13.00 -2.42 -23.65
C ASN A 129 13.53 -3.42 -22.61
N THR A 130 14.83 -3.41 -22.36
CA THR A 130 15.50 -4.33 -21.41
C THR A 130 15.92 -3.66 -20.11
N ASN A 131 15.35 -2.52 -19.78
CA ASN A 131 15.70 -1.79 -18.57
C ASN A 131 14.98 -2.31 -17.33
N LEU A 132 15.47 -1.93 -16.17
CA LEU A 132 14.92 -2.28 -14.85
C LEU A 132 13.41 -1.96 -14.74
N LEU A 133 12.99 -0.81 -15.25
CA LEU A 133 11.61 -0.47 -15.54
C LEU A 133 11.46 -0.20 -17.04
N GLN A 134 10.45 -0.78 -17.68
CA GLN A 134 10.15 -0.46 -19.08
C GLN A 134 9.50 0.92 -19.20
N ILE A 135 8.62 1.25 -18.25
CA ILE A 135 8.00 2.57 -18.07
C ILE A 135 7.87 2.87 -16.58
N GLU A 136 7.76 4.14 -16.20
CA GLU A 136 7.64 4.56 -14.80
C GLU A 136 6.41 3.97 -14.10
N ASN A 137 5.33 3.71 -14.84
CA ASN A 137 4.10 3.13 -14.31
C ASN A 137 4.24 1.66 -13.87
N GLU A 138 5.30 0.97 -14.29
CA GLU A 138 5.59 -0.38 -13.80
C GLU A 138 6.03 -0.39 -12.33
N TYR A 139 6.60 0.71 -11.83
CA TYR A 139 7.01 0.74 -10.44
C TYR A 139 5.81 0.53 -9.53
N TYR A 140 5.84 -0.57 -8.77
CA TYR A 140 4.79 -0.91 -7.83
C TYR A 140 5.10 -0.30 -6.46
N ALA A 141 4.28 0.65 -6.03
CA ALA A 141 4.36 1.26 -4.72
C ALA A 141 3.00 1.20 -4.00
N THR A 142 3.01 1.17 -2.67
CA THR A 142 1.80 1.18 -1.83
C THR A 142 0.99 2.46 -1.98
N ILE A 143 1.67 3.54 -2.31
CA ILE A 143 1.11 4.87 -2.58
C ILE A 143 1.96 5.59 -3.63
N ARG A 144 1.35 6.39 -4.48
CA ARG A 144 2.03 7.17 -5.53
C ARG A 144 1.58 8.62 -5.55
N PRO A 145 2.52 9.57 -5.77
CA PRO A 145 2.16 10.91 -6.19
C PRO A 145 1.65 10.87 -7.63
N LYS A 146 0.60 11.60 -7.91
CA LYS A 146 -0.08 11.63 -9.21
C LYS A 146 -0.38 13.04 -9.68
N ARG A 147 -0.47 13.15 -11.02
CA ARG A 147 -0.96 14.32 -11.72
C ARG A 147 -1.77 13.90 -12.94
N VAL A 148 -2.85 14.58 -13.24
CA VAL A 148 -3.56 14.40 -14.51
C VAL A 148 -2.62 14.74 -15.66
N ILE A 149 -2.49 13.83 -16.62
CA ILE A 149 -1.63 13.95 -17.79
C ILE A 149 -2.43 14.42 -19.01
N ASN A 150 -1.77 15.14 -19.90
CA ASN A 150 -2.30 15.45 -21.23
C ASN A 150 -2.11 14.23 -22.17
N SER A 151 -2.81 14.20 -23.28
CA SER A 151 -2.63 13.14 -24.27
C SER A 151 -1.18 13.11 -24.77
N GLY A 152 -0.55 11.94 -24.71
CA GLY A 152 0.85 11.72 -25.10
C GLY A 152 1.92 12.19 -24.09
N GLU A 153 1.53 12.79 -22.98
CA GLU A 153 2.45 13.24 -21.92
C GLU A 153 2.84 12.09 -20.99
N ARG A 154 4.10 11.99 -20.62
CA ARG A 154 4.56 11.01 -19.63
C ARG A 154 4.23 11.48 -18.21
N PRO A 155 3.84 10.55 -17.28
CA PRO A 155 3.51 10.90 -15.89
C PRO A 155 4.61 11.67 -15.16
N VAL A 156 5.88 11.29 -15.36
CA VAL A 156 7.03 11.98 -14.75
C VAL A 156 7.17 13.41 -15.27
N GLU A 157 6.95 13.64 -16.58
CA GLU A 157 6.99 14.99 -17.18
C GLU A 157 5.90 15.89 -16.58
N ALA A 158 4.68 15.34 -16.43
CA ALA A 158 3.58 16.06 -15.80
C ALA A 158 3.87 16.44 -14.35
N LEU A 159 4.46 15.53 -13.57
CA LEU A 159 4.87 15.78 -12.19
C LEU A 159 5.99 16.84 -12.12
N CYS A 160 7.00 16.76 -12.98
CA CYS A 160 8.06 17.77 -13.07
C CYS A 160 7.50 19.16 -13.38
N ALA A 161 6.67 19.24 -14.42
CA ALA A 161 6.18 20.52 -14.91
C ALA A 161 5.19 21.20 -13.93
N ARG A 162 4.27 20.40 -13.33
CA ARG A 162 3.11 20.94 -12.62
C ARG A 162 2.99 20.49 -11.15
N GLY A 163 3.93 19.68 -10.65
CA GLY A 163 3.94 19.15 -9.28
C GLY A 163 2.84 18.10 -9.01
N VAL A 164 2.73 17.67 -7.78
CA VAL A 164 1.74 16.67 -7.33
C VAL A 164 0.36 17.30 -7.25
N GLN A 165 -0.66 16.60 -7.75
CA GLN A 165 -2.05 17.03 -7.70
C GLN A 165 -2.89 16.19 -6.75
N TYR A 166 -2.63 14.89 -6.70
CA TYR A 166 -3.32 13.93 -5.84
C TYR A 166 -2.41 12.73 -5.54
N ILE A 167 -2.87 11.83 -4.68
CA ILE A 167 -2.21 10.58 -4.37
C ILE A 167 -3.09 9.40 -4.78
N GLU A 168 -2.45 8.27 -5.07
CA GLU A 168 -3.11 7.01 -5.37
C GLU A 168 -2.66 5.94 -4.36
N VAL A 169 -3.56 5.53 -3.45
CA VAL A 169 -3.33 4.40 -2.56
C VAL A 169 -3.58 3.09 -3.31
N ARG A 170 -2.63 2.15 -3.26
CA ARG A 170 -2.66 0.90 -4.05
C ARG A 170 -2.52 -0.38 -3.23
N CYS A 171 -2.24 -0.27 -1.95
CA CYS A 171 -2.02 -1.44 -1.10
C CYS A 171 -3.30 -2.11 -0.62
N MET A 172 -4.46 -1.44 -0.71
CA MET A 172 -5.72 -2.00 -0.21
C MET A 172 -6.13 -3.25 -0.97
N ASP A 173 -6.47 -4.31 -0.25
CA ASP A 173 -7.15 -5.47 -0.82
C ASP A 173 -8.62 -5.14 -1.06
N ILE A 174 -9.23 -5.85 -2.01
CA ILE A 174 -10.69 -5.87 -2.16
C ILE A 174 -11.24 -6.66 -0.97
N ASP A 175 -12.17 -6.06 -0.21
CA ASP A 175 -12.87 -6.76 0.87
C ASP A 175 -13.99 -7.61 0.26
N PRO A 176 -13.89 -8.96 0.30
CA PRO A 176 -14.87 -9.83 -0.33
C PRO A 176 -16.24 -9.85 0.39
N PHE A 177 -16.30 -9.28 1.59
CA PHE A 177 -17.55 -9.17 2.37
C PHE A 177 -18.32 -7.88 2.06
N GLU A 178 -17.78 -7.01 1.20
CA GLU A 178 -18.40 -5.76 0.82
C GLU A 178 -18.78 -5.78 -0.67
N PRO A 179 -20.02 -5.44 -1.04
CA PRO A 179 -20.50 -5.53 -2.43
C PRO A 179 -19.68 -4.72 -3.45
N LEU A 180 -19.05 -3.63 -3.00
CA LEU A 180 -18.18 -2.75 -3.81
C LEU A 180 -16.69 -2.98 -3.54
N GLY A 181 -16.34 -4.02 -2.76
CA GLY A 181 -14.96 -4.31 -2.38
C GLY A 181 -14.35 -3.36 -1.35
N ILE A 182 -15.10 -2.34 -0.93
CA ILE A 182 -14.74 -1.38 0.12
C ILE A 182 -16.01 -0.85 0.78
N SER A 183 -16.00 -0.78 2.12
CA SER A 183 -17.12 -0.19 2.87
C SER A 183 -16.98 1.33 3.03
N LEU A 184 -18.11 1.99 3.31
CA LEU A 184 -18.09 3.41 3.65
C LEU A 184 -17.31 3.70 4.95
N PRO A 185 -17.42 2.90 6.03
CA PRO A 185 -16.53 3.03 7.19
C PRO A 185 -15.05 2.90 6.85
N THR A 186 -14.66 1.96 5.97
CA THR A 186 -13.25 1.86 5.51
C THR A 186 -12.80 3.14 4.81
N SER A 187 -13.63 3.69 3.91
CA SER A 187 -13.31 4.95 3.21
C SER A 187 -13.14 6.12 4.19
N ARG A 188 -14.01 6.23 5.19
CA ARG A 188 -13.90 7.26 6.23
C ARG A 188 -12.68 7.10 7.12
N PHE A 189 -12.34 5.87 7.46
CA PHE A 189 -11.08 5.62 8.15
C PHE A 189 -9.89 6.08 7.32
N LEU A 190 -9.87 5.77 6.02
CA LEU A 190 -8.80 6.22 5.11
C LEU A 190 -8.74 7.75 5.01
N ASP A 191 -9.86 8.45 5.00
CA ASP A 191 -9.89 9.92 5.04
C ASP A 191 -9.19 10.45 6.30
N ALA A 192 -9.53 9.92 7.48
CA ALA A 192 -8.90 10.31 8.74
C ALA A 192 -7.41 9.94 8.79
N PHE A 193 -7.06 8.74 8.32
CA PHE A 193 -5.67 8.28 8.26
C PHE A 193 -4.81 9.12 7.30
N LEU A 194 -5.32 9.46 6.12
CA LEU A 194 -4.62 10.31 5.15
C LEU A 194 -4.47 11.74 5.66
N LEU A 195 -5.51 12.28 6.30
CA LEU A 195 -5.44 13.60 6.94
C LEU A 195 -4.41 13.59 8.07
N PHE A 196 -4.41 12.57 8.93
CA PHE A 196 -3.38 12.39 9.95
C PHE A 196 -1.97 12.36 9.32
N CYS A 197 -1.76 11.56 8.28
CA CYS A 197 -0.47 11.51 7.57
C CYS A 197 -0.05 12.87 6.97
N ALA A 198 -1.01 13.71 6.61
CA ALA A 198 -0.75 15.04 6.04
C ALA A 198 -0.39 16.09 7.11
N LEU A 199 -0.89 15.92 8.34
CA LEU A 199 -0.75 16.88 9.42
C LEU A 199 0.34 16.51 10.43
N ASP A 200 0.68 15.23 10.53
CA ASP A 200 1.69 14.72 11.45
C ASP A 200 3.10 15.12 11.03
N ASP A 201 4.00 15.25 11.99
CA ASP A 201 5.42 15.48 11.74
C ASP A 201 5.97 14.41 10.79
N SER A 202 6.68 14.86 9.76
CA SER A 202 7.20 13.98 8.72
C SER A 202 8.72 14.13 8.56
N PRO A 203 9.51 13.57 9.50
CA PRO A 203 10.96 13.60 9.39
C PRO A 203 11.44 12.88 8.13
N LEU A 204 12.54 13.38 7.56
CA LEU A 204 13.18 12.75 6.42
C LEU A 204 13.60 11.31 6.77
N THR A 205 13.61 10.45 5.77
CA THR A 205 13.96 9.04 5.94
C THR A 205 15.36 8.76 5.41
N ASP A 206 16.11 7.96 6.14
CA ASP A 206 17.39 7.37 5.72
C ASP A 206 17.22 5.89 5.31
N GLU A 207 18.31 5.20 5.02
CA GLU A 207 18.31 3.80 4.65
C GLU A 207 17.83 2.88 5.78
N ALA A 208 18.15 3.21 7.04
CA ALA A 208 17.73 2.42 8.21
C ALA A 208 16.21 2.50 8.38
N ASN A 209 15.64 3.70 8.35
CA ASN A 209 14.20 3.92 8.41
C ASN A 209 13.46 3.24 7.22
N ASN A 210 14.04 3.32 6.02
CA ASN A 210 13.47 2.69 4.83
C ASN A 210 13.45 1.16 4.95
N ARG A 211 14.50 0.56 5.50
CA ARG A 211 14.56 -0.88 5.77
C ARG A 211 13.55 -1.29 6.81
N GLU A 212 13.52 -0.58 7.94
CA GLU A 212 12.59 -0.84 9.05
C GLU A 212 11.12 -0.83 8.58
N ARG A 213 10.70 0.21 7.86
CA ARG A 213 9.34 0.29 7.34
C ARG A 213 9.00 -0.83 6.35
N THR A 214 9.96 -1.22 5.51
CA THR A 214 9.79 -2.30 4.53
C THR A 214 9.66 -3.65 5.23
N GLU A 215 10.48 -3.90 6.25
CA GLU A 215 10.41 -5.11 7.07
C GLU A 215 9.11 -5.18 7.88
N ASN A 216 8.68 -4.07 8.49
CA ASN A 216 7.41 -3.99 9.21
C ASN A 216 6.22 -4.31 8.30
N PHE A 217 6.21 -3.73 7.10
CA PHE A 217 5.18 -4.01 6.10
C PHE A 217 5.21 -5.49 5.69
N ALA A 218 6.38 -6.03 5.32
CA ALA A 218 6.55 -7.42 4.91
C ALA A 218 6.16 -8.42 6.00
N ARG A 219 6.52 -8.14 7.26
CA ARG A 219 6.10 -8.96 8.41
C ARG A 219 4.60 -8.92 8.61
N THR A 220 3.99 -7.75 8.52
CA THR A 220 2.55 -7.61 8.71
C THR A 220 1.75 -8.35 7.64
N VAL A 221 2.15 -8.29 6.37
CA VAL A 221 1.42 -8.98 5.30
C VAL A 221 1.50 -10.51 5.45
N LYS A 222 2.59 -11.06 5.98
CA LYS A 222 2.77 -12.51 6.17
C LYS A 222 2.32 -13.03 7.53
N GLU A 223 2.43 -12.21 8.59
CA GLU A 223 2.29 -12.64 9.97
C GLU A 223 1.44 -11.69 10.83
N GLY A 224 0.77 -10.70 10.25
CA GLY A 224 0.13 -9.61 10.99
C GLY A 224 -0.79 -10.05 12.12
N ARG A 225 -1.50 -11.16 11.95
CA ARG A 225 -2.41 -11.73 12.96
C ARG A 225 -1.73 -12.65 13.98
N ARG A 226 -0.39 -12.83 13.91
CA ARG A 226 0.34 -13.65 14.88
C ARG A 226 0.26 -12.99 16.27
N PRO A 227 -0.18 -13.71 17.32
CA PRO A 227 -0.22 -13.17 18.67
C PRO A 227 1.15 -12.67 19.11
N GLY A 228 1.20 -11.43 19.62
CA GLY A 228 2.43 -10.82 20.11
C GLY A 228 3.46 -10.46 19.06
N LEU A 229 3.07 -10.35 17.78
CA LEU A 229 3.97 -9.93 16.71
C LEU A 229 4.67 -8.62 17.05
N GLN A 230 5.99 -8.61 16.92
CA GLN A 230 6.84 -7.44 17.13
C GLN A 230 7.16 -6.76 15.80
N LEU A 231 7.06 -5.44 15.76
CA LEU A 231 7.54 -4.57 14.69
C LEU A 231 8.73 -3.75 15.21
N GLN A 232 9.38 -3.01 14.33
CA GLN A 232 10.47 -2.10 14.70
C GLN A 232 9.99 -0.66 14.61
N ARG A 233 10.38 0.17 15.60
CA ARG A 233 10.14 1.62 15.62
C ARG A 233 11.39 2.31 16.14
N ASP A 234 12.05 3.06 15.29
CA ASP A 234 13.29 3.78 15.61
C ASP A 234 14.36 2.88 16.26
N GLY A 235 14.51 1.68 15.71
CA GLY A 235 15.45 0.65 16.18
C GLY A 235 14.99 -0.13 17.42
N ALA A 236 13.83 0.15 17.99
CA ALA A 236 13.27 -0.57 19.12
C ALA A 236 12.10 -1.48 18.71
N SER A 237 12.02 -2.65 19.37
CA SER A 237 10.88 -3.57 19.18
C SER A 237 9.64 -3.07 19.90
N ILE A 238 8.50 -3.09 19.20
CA ILE A 238 7.18 -2.75 19.75
C ILE A 238 6.16 -3.77 19.28
N LYS A 239 5.20 -4.18 20.14
CA LYS A 239 4.12 -5.04 19.67
C LYS A 239 3.25 -4.32 18.64
N LEU A 240 2.88 -5.02 17.56
CA LEU A 240 2.00 -4.49 16.53
C LEU A 240 0.71 -3.92 17.13
N GLN A 241 0.08 -4.67 18.04
CA GLN A 241 -1.15 -4.27 18.71
C GLN A 241 -1.00 -2.96 19.50
N ASP A 242 0.06 -2.87 20.32
CA ASP A 242 0.31 -1.68 21.16
C ASP A 242 0.55 -0.44 20.29
N TRP A 243 1.39 -0.58 19.26
CA TRP A 243 1.64 0.51 18.31
C TRP A 243 0.40 0.88 17.47
N GLY A 244 -0.39 -0.12 17.08
CA GLY A 244 -1.66 0.12 16.37
C GLY A 244 -2.64 0.92 17.21
N LEU A 245 -2.82 0.57 18.47
CA LEU A 245 -3.69 1.32 19.39
C LEU A 245 -3.19 2.76 19.60
N GLU A 246 -1.89 2.95 19.81
CA GLU A 246 -1.28 4.29 19.89
C GLU A 246 -1.53 5.12 18.64
N LEU A 247 -1.37 4.51 17.44
CA LEU A 247 -1.65 5.22 16.18
C LEU A 247 -3.13 5.59 16.04
N LEU A 248 -4.06 4.70 16.42
CA LEU A 248 -5.48 5.05 16.38
C LEU A 248 -5.83 6.22 17.31
N GLU A 249 -5.21 6.31 18.48
CA GLU A 249 -5.37 7.45 19.39
C GLU A 249 -4.87 8.77 18.75
N ARG A 250 -3.75 8.71 18.03
CA ARG A 250 -3.24 9.88 17.29
C ARG A 250 -4.12 10.27 16.10
N ILE A 251 -4.67 9.30 15.37
CA ILE A 251 -5.57 9.51 14.25
C ILE A 251 -6.91 10.11 14.70
N GLN A 252 -7.31 9.92 15.98
CA GLN A 252 -8.56 10.43 16.52
C GLN A 252 -8.72 11.95 16.30
N SER A 253 -7.66 12.73 16.47
CA SER A 253 -7.71 14.18 16.23
C SER A 253 -8.06 14.55 14.78
N ALA A 254 -7.61 13.75 13.81
CA ALA A 254 -7.96 13.94 12.40
C ALA A 254 -9.43 13.55 12.13
N ALA A 255 -9.90 12.47 12.75
CA ALA A 255 -11.31 12.06 12.67
C ALA A 255 -12.24 13.14 13.27
N ASP A 256 -11.90 13.66 14.44
CA ASP A 256 -12.65 14.73 15.12
C ASP A 256 -12.70 16.00 14.28
N LEU A 257 -11.59 16.34 13.61
CA LEU A 257 -11.54 17.50 12.71
C LEU A 257 -12.46 17.31 11.49
N LEU A 258 -12.53 16.12 10.91
CA LEU A 258 -13.43 15.79 9.80
C LEU A 258 -14.90 15.78 10.23
N ASP A 259 -15.17 15.42 11.47
CA ASP A 259 -16.51 15.37 12.05
C ASP A 259 -16.95 16.71 12.67
N ALA A 260 -16.07 17.70 12.84
CA ALA A 260 -16.33 18.96 13.56
C ALA A 260 -17.53 19.75 13.02
N GLN A 261 -17.89 19.59 11.75
CA GLN A 261 -19.05 20.25 11.13
C GLN A 261 -20.18 19.26 10.78
N ARG A 262 -20.13 18.03 11.32
CA ARG A 262 -21.08 16.94 11.05
C ARG A 262 -21.74 16.50 12.36
N ALA A 263 -23.04 16.26 12.32
CA ALA A 263 -23.78 15.78 13.49
C ALA A 263 -23.58 14.29 13.79
N ASP A 264 -23.07 13.52 12.81
CA ASP A 264 -23.13 12.06 12.81
C ASP A 264 -21.82 11.36 13.25
N GLN A 265 -20.73 12.09 13.49
CA GLN A 265 -19.43 11.60 13.98
C GLN A 265 -18.93 10.32 13.27
N GLN A 266 -19.10 10.23 11.98
CA GLN A 266 -18.92 9.00 11.22
C GLN A 266 -17.45 8.60 11.05
N HIS A 267 -16.50 9.55 11.09
CA HIS A 267 -15.07 9.23 11.06
C HIS A 267 -14.59 8.67 12.40
N ALA A 268 -15.04 9.24 13.50
CA ALA A 268 -14.76 8.71 14.84
C ALA A 268 -15.35 7.30 15.03
N GLN A 269 -16.55 7.04 14.53
CA GLN A 269 -17.16 5.70 14.55
C GLN A 269 -16.37 4.70 13.68
N ALA A 270 -15.93 5.13 12.48
CA ALA A 270 -15.11 4.31 11.60
C ALA A 270 -13.77 3.94 12.27
N LEU A 271 -13.15 4.89 12.98
CA LEU A 271 -11.93 4.66 13.75
C LEU A 271 -12.15 3.67 14.90
N ALA A 272 -13.23 3.82 15.66
CA ALA A 272 -13.59 2.92 16.73
C ALA A 272 -13.76 1.47 16.25
N ALA A 273 -14.40 1.26 15.09
CA ALA A 273 -14.54 -0.05 14.47
C ALA A 273 -13.18 -0.70 14.13
N GLN A 274 -12.14 0.07 13.80
CA GLN A 274 -10.81 -0.48 13.56
C GLN A 274 -10.07 -0.83 14.86
N LYS A 275 -10.37 -0.13 15.95
CA LYS A 275 -9.83 -0.46 17.29
C LYS A 275 -10.24 -1.87 17.69
N GLU A 276 -11.47 -2.28 17.44
CA GLU A 276 -11.95 -3.64 17.74
C GLU A 276 -11.13 -4.71 17.01
N LYS A 277 -10.70 -4.49 15.76
CA LYS A 277 -9.85 -5.42 15.02
C LYS A 277 -8.44 -5.56 15.62
N LEU A 278 -7.92 -4.53 16.26
CA LEU A 278 -6.64 -4.60 17.00
C LEU A 278 -6.79 -5.38 18.31
N LEU A 279 -7.94 -5.29 18.97
CA LEU A 279 -8.24 -6.01 20.20
C LEU A 279 -8.57 -7.48 19.94
N ASP A 280 -9.26 -7.76 18.83
CA ASP A 280 -9.65 -9.09 18.37
C ASP A 280 -9.30 -9.28 16.89
N SER A 281 -8.22 -9.99 16.62
CA SER A 281 -7.74 -10.24 15.26
C SER A 281 -8.69 -11.09 14.41
N SER A 282 -9.64 -11.81 15.02
CA SER A 282 -10.65 -12.60 14.31
C SER A 282 -11.64 -11.72 13.51
N LEU A 283 -11.75 -10.45 13.87
CA LEU A 283 -12.60 -9.46 13.18
C LEU A 283 -11.95 -8.89 11.91
N THR A 284 -10.67 -9.18 11.65
CA THR A 284 -9.99 -8.71 10.43
C THR A 284 -10.55 -9.40 9.19
N PRO A 285 -10.60 -8.73 8.01
CA PRO A 285 -11.06 -9.37 6.78
C PRO A 285 -10.27 -10.65 6.46
N SER A 286 -8.95 -10.66 6.67
CA SER A 286 -8.10 -11.84 6.41
C SER A 286 -8.45 -13.03 7.32
N ALA A 287 -8.81 -12.81 8.57
CA ALA A 287 -9.25 -13.90 9.46
C ALA A 287 -10.59 -14.48 8.99
N ARG A 288 -11.53 -13.61 8.63
CA ARG A 288 -12.84 -14.00 8.11
C ARG A 288 -12.70 -14.80 6.81
N VAL A 289 -11.85 -14.36 5.89
CA VAL A 289 -11.54 -15.10 4.64
C VAL A 289 -11.04 -16.50 4.94
N LEU A 290 -10.10 -16.67 5.88
CA LEU A 290 -9.62 -18.01 6.23
C LEU A 290 -10.71 -18.88 6.87
N ALA A 291 -11.56 -18.31 7.70
CA ALA A 291 -12.69 -19.04 8.29
C ALA A 291 -13.68 -19.55 7.22
N GLU A 292 -13.98 -18.73 6.21
CA GLU A 292 -14.83 -19.14 5.09
C GLU A 292 -14.15 -20.23 4.22
N LEU A 293 -12.87 -20.09 3.92
CA LEU A 293 -12.10 -21.06 3.12
C LEU A 293 -11.94 -22.43 3.81
N GLN A 294 -12.09 -22.50 5.13
CA GLN A 294 -12.11 -23.78 5.87
C GLN A 294 -13.41 -24.57 5.64
N THR A 295 -14.48 -23.91 5.24
CA THR A 295 -15.81 -24.51 5.01
C THR A 295 -16.20 -24.58 3.54
N THR A 296 -15.50 -23.85 2.68
CA THR A 296 -15.82 -23.70 1.25
C THR A 296 -14.52 -23.79 0.44
N ASP A 297 -14.53 -24.46 -0.72
CA ASP A 297 -13.34 -24.49 -1.58
C ASP A 297 -13.06 -23.09 -2.19
N THR A 298 -11.78 -22.85 -2.57
CA THR A 298 -11.35 -21.53 -3.07
C THR A 298 -12.08 -21.10 -4.34
N VAL A 299 -12.39 -22.02 -5.24
CA VAL A 299 -13.08 -21.69 -6.49
C VAL A 299 -14.50 -21.24 -6.20
N SER A 300 -15.23 -22.00 -5.40
CA SER A 300 -16.59 -21.65 -4.95
C SER A 300 -16.61 -20.34 -4.18
N TYR A 301 -15.64 -20.12 -3.28
CA TYR A 301 -15.49 -18.85 -2.55
C TYR A 301 -15.28 -17.67 -3.50
N THR A 302 -14.39 -17.80 -4.47
CA THR A 302 -14.11 -16.76 -5.47
C THR A 302 -15.36 -16.41 -6.28
N HIS A 303 -16.12 -17.41 -6.72
CA HIS A 303 -17.37 -17.19 -7.45
C HIS A 303 -18.45 -16.50 -6.62
N LEU A 304 -18.51 -16.75 -5.31
CA LEU A 304 -19.49 -16.16 -4.42
C LEU A 304 -19.15 -14.70 -4.04
N THR A 305 -17.88 -14.36 -3.98
CA THR A 305 -17.42 -13.11 -3.35
C THR A 305 -16.84 -12.09 -4.32
N LEU A 306 -16.26 -12.52 -5.45
CA LEU A 306 -15.77 -11.57 -6.44
C LEU A 306 -16.88 -11.18 -7.39
N PRO A 307 -17.16 -9.87 -7.59
CA PRO A 307 -17.96 -9.45 -8.72
C PRO A 307 -17.28 -9.96 -10.00
N THR A 308 -18.04 -10.68 -10.81
CA THR A 308 -17.62 -11.12 -12.14
C THR A 308 -17.44 -9.88 -13.02
N THR A 309 -16.34 -9.18 -12.88
CA THR A 309 -15.90 -8.20 -13.86
C THR A 309 -15.37 -8.97 -15.05
N PRO A 310 -16.01 -8.91 -16.22
CA PRO A 310 -15.41 -9.46 -17.42
C PRO A 310 -14.06 -8.73 -17.61
N TYR A 311 -13.00 -9.51 -17.80
CA TYR A 311 -11.72 -8.97 -18.22
C TYR A 311 -11.93 -8.26 -19.56
N VAL A 312 -11.73 -6.94 -19.59
CA VAL A 312 -11.57 -6.17 -20.80
C VAL A 312 -10.08 -6.04 -21.10
#